data_93cab5d371976fc15890a9766ee416e3
#
_entry.id   93cab5d371976fc15890a9766ee416e3
#
_cell.length_a   1.000
_cell.length_b   1.000
_cell.length_c   1.000
_cell.angle_alpha   90.00
_cell.angle_beta   90.00
_cell.angle_gamma   90.00
#
_symmetry.space_group_name_H-M   'P 1'
#
loop_
_entity.id
_entity.type
_entity.pdbx_description
1 polymer ?
#
loop_
_entity_poly.entity_id
_entity_poly.type
_entity_poly.pdbx_seq_one_letter_code
_entity_poly.pdbx_strand_id
1 'polypeptide(L)'
;CRLFLNPGDEVIVTEFGFIMYKIYASLNKAKVVLAKEKNFKASVEEVIKKVSDKTKIVFLANPNNPTGTYLSKNEMLDLRKKLRSDILLVVDDAYFEFINSDNFSSGLDLFKDSANVLVTRTFSKIYGLAGLRLGWGYSSQEIIDSMYQVKPPFNVNRGGIAAGIESIKDLKWTKKAIDYNTLWSKKIFSVLKEYNIKTNEPAVNFFLMNFDETKINSDEVFEKLAADKVIVRKMTQY
;
A
#
# COMPACT_ATOMS: atom_id res chain seq x y z
N CYS A 1 13.59 0.94 6.63
CA CYS A 1 14.80 1.37 5.90
C CYS A 1 15.98 1.57 6.85
N ARG A 2 15.94 2.58 7.74
CA ARG A 2 17.09 2.99 8.58
C ARG A 2 17.77 1.85 9.36
N LEU A 3 17.04 0.82 9.70
CA LEU A 3 17.55 -0.32 10.48
C LEU A 3 18.18 -1.41 9.60
N PHE A 4 17.68 -1.59 8.38
CA PHE A 4 17.99 -2.74 7.53
C PHE A 4 18.77 -2.41 6.27
N LEU A 5 19.16 -1.12 6.07
CA LEU A 5 19.85 -0.67 4.87
C LEU A 5 21.15 0.01 5.19
N ASN A 6 22.18 -0.35 4.43
CA ASN A 6 23.45 0.35 4.34
C ASN A 6 23.53 1.09 2.99
N PRO A 7 24.42 2.10 2.88
CA PRO A 7 24.69 2.72 1.59
C PRO A 7 25.10 1.70 0.53
N GLY A 8 24.41 1.72 -0.61
CA GLY A 8 24.65 0.79 -1.72
C GLY A 8 23.82 -0.50 -1.73
N ASP A 9 23.10 -0.79 -0.65
CA ASP A 9 22.07 -1.86 -0.66
C ASP A 9 20.95 -1.50 -1.64
N GLU A 10 20.27 -2.52 -2.14
CA GLU A 10 19.15 -2.36 -3.07
C GLU A 10 17.81 -2.61 -2.40
N VAL A 11 16.84 -1.76 -2.77
CA VAL A 11 15.44 -1.85 -2.36
C VAL A 11 14.58 -1.99 -3.61
N ILE A 12 13.80 -3.05 -3.70
CA ILE A 12 12.85 -3.24 -4.78
C ILE A 12 11.51 -2.63 -4.37
N VAL A 13 10.95 -1.81 -5.26
CA VAL A 13 9.59 -1.27 -5.19
C VAL A 13 8.92 -1.44 -6.54
N THR A 14 7.59 -1.54 -6.57
CA THR A 14 6.86 -1.57 -7.84
C THR A 14 6.84 -0.19 -8.50
N GLU A 15 6.70 -0.15 -9.80
CA GLU A 15 6.77 1.07 -10.63
C GLU A 15 5.81 2.15 -10.13
N PHE A 16 4.56 1.76 -9.87
CA PHE A 16 3.52 2.62 -9.29
C PHE A 16 3.32 2.38 -7.78
N GLY A 17 4.32 1.86 -7.08
CA GLY A 17 4.26 1.65 -5.64
C GLY A 17 4.26 2.97 -4.85
N PHE A 18 3.76 2.93 -3.62
CA PHE A 18 3.64 4.13 -2.79
C PHE A 18 4.97 4.89 -2.67
N ILE A 19 4.95 6.16 -3.08
CA ILE A 19 6.15 7.00 -3.27
C ILE A 19 7.09 7.05 -2.06
N MET A 20 6.56 6.91 -0.84
CA MET A 20 7.36 6.98 0.37
C MET A 20 8.39 5.85 0.48
N TYR A 21 8.18 4.71 -0.14
CA TYR A 21 9.19 3.64 -0.15
C TYR A 21 10.45 4.09 -0.88
N LYS A 22 10.28 4.72 -2.06
CA LYS A 22 11.40 5.30 -2.86
C LYS A 22 12.13 6.38 -2.05
N ILE A 23 11.38 7.30 -1.42
CA ILE A 23 11.94 8.41 -0.64
C ILE A 23 12.75 7.88 0.54
N TYR A 24 12.19 6.98 1.37
CA TYR A 24 12.91 6.46 2.53
C TYR A 24 14.09 5.56 2.17
N ALA A 25 14.03 4.81 1.08
CA ALA A 25 15.17 4.06 0.57
C ALA A 25 16.31 5.02 0.19
N SER A 26 16.00 6.07 -0.58
CA SER A 26 16.97 7.09 -1.02
C SER A 26 17.58 7.86 0.15
N LEU A 27 16.79 8.23 1.17
CA LEU A 27 17.29 8.89 2.39
C LEU A 27 18.32 8.04 3.14
N ASN A 28 18.26 6.73 3.01
CA ASN A 28 19.23 5.79 3.57
C ASN A 28 20.36 5.45 2.59
N LYS A 29 20.51 6.20 1.49
CA LYS A 29 21.51 5.99 0.44
C LYS A 29 21.46 4.58 -0.20
N ALA A 30 20.32 3.94 -0.13
CA ALA A 30 20.07 2.69 -0.82
C ALA A 30 19.64 2.97 -2.27
N LYS A 31 19.98 2.06 -3.16
CA LYS A 31 19.57 2.11 -4.57
C LYS A 31 18.14 1.60 -4.71
N VAL A 32 17.27 2.42 -5.26
CA VAL A 32 15.90 2.03 -5.60
C VAL A 32 15.90 1.28 -6.93
N VAL A 33 15.35 0.08 -6.93
CA VAL A 33 15.19 -0.77 -8.11
C VAL A 33 13.70 -0.93 -8.40
N LEU A 34 13.28 -0.50 -9.61
CA LEU A 34 11.88 -0.54 -10.01
C LEU A 34 11.52 -1.89 -10.66
N ALA A 35 10.52 -2.56 -10.12
CA ALA A 35 9.87 -3.70 -10.76
C ALA A 35 8.67 -3.23 -11.58
N LYS A 36 8.62 -3.58 -12.87
CA LYS A 36 7.52 -3.19 -13.76
C LYS A 36 6.19 -3.79 -13.29
N GLU A 37 5.14 -3.03 -13.51
CA GLU A 37 3.78 -3.50 -13.30
C GLU A 37 3.13 -3.93 -14.62
N LYS A 38 2.18 -4.85 -14.55
CA LYS A 38 1.37 -5.28 -15.70
C LYS A 38 -0.06 -4.79 -15.49
N ASN A 39 -0.55 -3.90 -16.34
CA ASN A 39 -1.88 -3.28 -16.20
C ASN A 39 -2.09 -2.64 -14.82
N PHE A 40 -1.12 -1.85 -14.34
CA PHE A 40 -1.11 -1.21 -13.03
C PHE A 40 -1.17 -2.18 -11.84
N LYS A 41 -0.87 -3.46 -12.05
CA LYS A 41 -0.78 -4.48 -11.01
C LYS A 41 0.65 -4.94 -10.87
N ALA A 42 1.11 -5.08 -9.63
CA ALA A 42 2.41 -5.68 -9.31
C ALA A 42 2.54 -7.08 -9.95
N SER A 43 3.73 -7.41 -10.41
CA SER A 43 4.04 -8.72 -11.00
C SER A 43 5.12 -9.42 -10.21
N VAL A 44 4.80 -10.59 -9.67
CA VAL A 44 5.76 -11.44 -8.95
C VAL A 44 6.99 -11.72 -9.80
N GLU A 45 6.79 -12.08 -11.08
CA GLU A 45 7.86 -12.35 -12.03
C GLU A 45 8.80 -11.14 -12.18
N GLU A 46 8.24 -9.95 -12.37
CA GLU A 46 9.03 -8.71 -12.53
C GLU A 46 9.78 -8.32 -11.25
N VAL A 47 9.20 -8.55 -10.07
CA VAL A 47 9.88 -8.35 -8.79
C VAL A 47 11.07 -9.31 -8.69
N ILE A 48 10.88 -10.61 -8.96
CA ILE A 48 11.93 -11.62 -8.84
C ILE A 48 13.06 -11.37 -9.84
N LYS A 49 12.77 -10.95 -11.07
CA LYS A 49 13.79 -10.57 -12.07
C LYS A 49 14.72 -9.44 -11.60
N LYS A 50 14.28 -8.62 -10.66
CA LYS A 50 15.06 -7.50 -10.15
C LYS A 50 15.89 -7.82 -8.91
N VAL A 51 15.72 -9.02 -8.35
CA VAL A 51 16.50 -9.46 -7.19
C VAL A 51 17.98 -9.66 -7.56
N SER A 52 18.86 -9.03 -6.79
CA SER A 52 20.31 -9.18 -6.87
C SER A 52 20.89 -9.55 -5.50
N ASP A 53 22.20 -9.82 -5.43
CA ASP A 53 22.89 -10.09 -4.16
C ASP A 53 22.85 -8.88 -3.20
N LYS A 54 22.63 -7.67 -3.73
CA LYS A 54 22.52 -6.43 -2.95
C LYS A 54 21.10 -6.15 -2.47
N THR A 55 20.11 -6.91 -2.92
CA THR A 55 18.71 -6.70 -2.52
C THR A 55 18.53 -7.05 -1.05
N LYS A 56 18.03 -6.10 -0.24
CA LYS A 56 17.77 -6.27 1.19
C LYS A 56 16.28 -6.16 1.54
N ILE A 57 15.55 -5.32 0.83
CA ILE A 57 14.13 -5.10 1.11
C ILE A 57 13.34 -5.14 -0.20
N VAL A 58 12.16 -5.76 -0.14
CA VAL A 58 11.09 -5.62 -1.14
C VAL A 58 9.91 -4.97 -0.44
N PHE A 59 9.48 -3.79 -0.91
CA PHE A 59 8.24 -3.14 -0.47
C PHE A 59 7.10 -3.50 -1.41
N LEU A 60 6.00 -3.93 -0.83
CA LEU A 60 4.77 -4.22 -1.56
C LEU A 60 3.57 -3.72 -0.78
N ALA A 61 2.86 -2.73 -1.33
CA ALA A 61 1.53 -2.37 -0.84
C ALA A 61 0.50 -3.33 -1.45
N ASN A 62 -0.32 -3.95 -0.60
CA ASN A 62 -1.31 -4.91 -1.03
C ASN A 62 -2.61 -4.79 -0.22
N PRO A 63 -3.58 -4.01 -0.68
CA PRO A 63 -3.73 -3.34 -2.00
C PRO A 63 -2.77 -2.18 -2.23
N ASN A 64 -2.43 -1.93 -3.52
CA ASN A 64 -1.48 -0.91 -3.91
C ASN A 64 -2.12 0.49 -3.97
N ASN A 65 -1.38 1.48 -3.54
CA ASN A 65 -1.66 2.91 -3.72
C ASN A 65 -0.61 3.48 -4.69
N PRO A 66 -1.00 4.04 -5.86
CA PRO A 66 -2.32 4.61 -6.20
C PRO A 66 -3.22 3.73 -7.07
N THR A 67 -2.80 2.55 -7.46
CA THR A 67 -3.46 1.78 -8.53
C THR A 67 -4.75 1.09 -8.09
N GLY A 68 -4.91 0.83 -6.77
CA GLY A 68 -6.06 0.09 -6.23
C GLY A 68 -6.04 -1.41 -6.54
N THR A 69 -5.01 -1.90 -7.23
CA THR A 69 -4.85 -3.31 -7.56
C THR A 69 -4.24 -4.10 -6.42
N TYR A 70 -4.37 -5.41 -6.45
CA TYR A 70 -3.76 -6.28 -5.43
C TYR A 70 -3.28 -7.61 -6.02
N LEU A 71 -2.30 -8.21 -5.38
CA LEU A 71 -1.89 -9.59 -5.58
C LEU A 71 -2.83 -10.53 -4.80
N SER A 72 -3.22 -11.61 -5.43
CA SER A 72 -3.98 -12.68 -4.78
C SER A 72 -3.15 -13.36 -3.69
N LYS A 73 -3.82 -14.10 -2.80
CA LYS A 73 -3.15 -14.91 -1.77
C LYS A 73 -2.08 -15.85 -2.35
N ASN A 74 -2.37 -16.48 -3.50
CA ASN A 74 -1.42 -17.39 -4.14
C ASN A 74 -0.21 -16.65 -4.72
N GLU A 75 -0.41 -15.47 -5.34
CA GLU A 75 0.68 -14.64 -5.84
C GLU A 75 1.56 -14.13 -4.69
N MET A 76 0.97 -13.76 -3.54
CA MET A 76 1.72 -13.33 -2.35
C MET A 76 2.59 -14.47 -1.78
N LEU A 77 2.04 -15.66 -1.66
CA LEU A 77 2.77 -16.85 -1.19
C LEU A 77 3.90 -17.22 -2.18
N ASP A 78 3.62 -17.16 -3.49
CA ASP A 78 4.61 -17.43 -4.53
C ASP A 78 5.75 -16.40 -4.49
N LEU A 79 5.43 -15.12 -4.30
CA LEU A 79 6.44 -14.07 -4.12
C LEU A 79 7.38 -14.39 -2.95
N ARG A 80 6.84 -14.66 -1.74
CA ARG A 80 7.68 -14.95 -0.57
C ARG A 80 8.54 -16.21 -0.79
N LYS A 81 7.96 -17.25 -1.40
CA LYS A 81 8.67 -18.50 -1.69
C LYS A 81 9.85 -18.30 -2.63
N LYS A 82 9.73 -17.41 -3.62
CA LYS A 82 10.77 -17.13 -4.62
C LYS A 82 11.83 -16.14 -4.15
N LEU A 83 11.51 -15.30 -3.17
CA LEU A 83 12.50 -14.40 -2.57
C LEU A 83 13.48 -15.19 -1.69
N ARG A 84 14.77 -14.81 -1.74
CA ARG A 84 15.77 -15.35 -0.79
C ARG A 84 15.32 -15.10 0.65
N SER A 85 15.73 -15.99 1.54
CA SER A 85 15.33 -15.93 2.96
C SER A 85 15.90 -14.72 3.71
N ASP A 86 17.01 -14.16 3.23
CA ASP A 86 17.65 -12.97 3.82
C ASP A 86 17.03 -11.64 3.38
N ILE A 87 16.10 -11.65 2.43
CA ILE A 87 15.40 -10.45 1.97
C ILE A 87 14.16 -10.20 2.83
N LEU A 88 14.07 -9.02 3.43
CA LEU A 88 12.88 -8.57 4.15
C LEU A 88 11.77 -8.21 3.17
N LEU A 89 10.66 -8.93 3.21
CA LEU A 89 9.43 -8.55 2.51
C LEU A 89 8.58 -7.66 3.42
N VAL A 90 8.38 -6.40 3.04
CA VAL A 90 7.47 -5.49 3.73
C VAL A 90 6.14 -5.47 2.99
N VAL A 91 5.09 -5.98 3.65
CA VAL A 91 3.72 -5.98 3.15
C VAL A 91 2.95 -4.85 3.81
N ASP A 92 2.57 -3.85 3.03
CA ASP A 92 1.78 -2.73 3.52
C ASP A 92 0.28 -2.99 3.28
N ASP A 93 -0.38 -3.42 4.34
CA ASP A 93 -1.81 -3.76 4.38
C ASP A 93 -2.69 -2.54 4.71
N ALA A 94 -2.28 -1.32 4.35
CA ALA A 94 -2.99 -0.10 4.74
C ALA A 94 -4.45 -0.02 4.29
N TYR A 95 -4.85 -0.80 3.29
CA TYR A 95 -6.20 -0.80 2.71
C TYR A 95 -6.87 -2.17 2.69
N PHE A 96 -6.32 -3.16 3.40
CA PHE A 96 -6.79 -4.54 3.30
C PHE A 96 -8.26 -4.71 3.72
N GLU A 97 -8.74 -3.90 4.68
CA GLU A 97 -10.11 -4.00 5.20
C GLU A 97 -11.18 -3.68 4.15
N PHE A 98 -10.82 -3.00 3.06
CA PHE A 98 -11.77 -2.69 1.99
C PHE A 98 -11.99 -3.85 1.03
N ILE A 99 -11.09 -4.85 1.00
CA ILE A 99 -11.19 -5.97 0.06
C ILE A 99 -12.18 -7.01 0.56
N ASN A 100 -13.16 -7.30 -0.28
CA ASN A 100 -14.11 -8.39 -0.07
C ASN A 100 -13.99 -9.40 -1.22
N SER A 101 -12.99 -10.29 -1.13
CA SER A 101 -12.69 -11.28 -2.16
C SER A 101 -12.05 -12.51 -1.54
N ASP A 102 -12.56 -13.69 -1.86
CA ASP A 102 -12.01 -14.98 -1.40
C ASP A 102 -10.59 -15.25 -1.93
N ASN A 103 -10.20 -14.53 -2.99
CA ASN A 103 -8.87 -14.64 -3.59
C ASN A 103 -7.84 -13.72 -2.93
N PHE A 104 -8.25 -12.86 -2.01
CA PHE A 104 -7.39 -11.97 -1.24
C PHE A 104 -7.20 -12.50 0.18
N SER A 105 -6.04 -12.21 0.76
CA SER A 105 -5.77 -12.42 2.18
C SER A 105 -4.80 -11.35 2.67
N SER A 106 -4.93 -10.94 3.92
CA SER A 106 -4.00 -9.98 4.50
C SER A 106 -2.60 -10.56 4.64
N GLY A 107 -1.59 -9.72 4.61
CA GLY A 107 -0.21 -10.15 4.86
C GLY A 107 -0.05 -10.81 6.23
N LEU A 108 -0.82 -10.37 7.23
CA LEU A 108 -0.79 -10.98 8.56
C LEU A 108 -1.28 -12.44 8.54
N ASP A 109 -2.39 -12.72 7.85
CA ASP A 109 -2.94 -14.07 7.78
C ASP A 109 -2.01 -15.02 6.99
N LEU A 110 -1.33 -14.49 5.97
CA LEU A 110 -0.42 -15.29 5.14
C LEU A 110 0.95 -15.55 5.79
N PHE A 111 1.45 -14.61 6.58
CA PHE A 111 2.87 -14.58 6.96
C PHE A 111 3.12 -14.44 8.46
N LYS A 112 2.13 -14.67 9.32
CA LYS A 112 2.26 -14.55 10.78
C LYS A 112 3.43 -15.38 11.36
N ASP A 113 3.76 -16.51 10.73
CA ASP A 113 4.83 -17.41 11.16
C ASP A 113 6.10 -17.29 10.30
N SER A 114 6.18 -16.27 9.44
CA SER A 114 7.32 -16.07 8.54
C SER A 114 8.41 -15.22 9.18
N ALA A 115 9.66 -15.65 9.13
CA ALA A 115 10.78 -14.97 9.78
C ALA A 115 11.08 -13.59 9.18
N ASN A 116 11.16 -13.46 7.84
CA ASN A 116 11.59 -12.24 7.15
C ASN A 116 10.44 -11.56 6.41
N VAL A 117 9.33 -11.35 7.11
CA VAL A 117 8.19 -10.55 6.64
C VAL A 117 7.80 -9.55 7.71
N LEU A 118 7.64 -8.29 7.32
CA LEU A 118 7.07 -7.24 8.14
C LEU A 118 5.74 -6.80 7.52
N VAL A 119 4.64 -7.02 8.23
CA VAL A 119 3.32 -6.52 7.84
C VAL A 119 3.07 -5.20 8.54
N THR A 120 2.64 -4.17 7.79
CA THR A 120 2.30 -2.86 8.36
C THR A 120 0.82 -2.54 8.15
N ARG A 121 0.20 -1.93 9.17
CA ARG A 121 -1.20 -1.49 9.15
C ARG A 121 -1.36 -0.09 9.72
N THR A 122 -2.48 0.54 9.42
CA THR A 122 -2.71 1.92 9.80
C THR A 122 -4.13 2.16 10.31
N PHE A 123 -4.27 3.07 11.24
CA PHE A 123 -5.56 3.62 11.66
C PHE A 123 -6.02 4.82 10.80
N SER A 124 -5.19 5.22 9.84
CA SER A 124 -5.43 6.42 9.03
C SER A 124 -6.52 6.24 7.97
N LYS A 125 -6.92 5.00 7.63
CA LYS A 125 -7.83 4.70 6.50
C LYS A 125 -9.21 4.33 7.00
N ILE A 126 -9.52 3.04 7.10
CA ILE A 126 -10.86 2.56 7.48
C ILE A 126 -11.35 3.12 8.83
N TYR A 127 -10.44 3.30 9.77
CA TYR A 127 -10.77 3.81 11.11
C TYR A 127 -10.90 5.34 11.19
N GLY A 128 -10.61 6.08 10.11
CA GLY A 128 -10.77 7.53 10.07
C GLY A 128 -9.81 8.35 10.95
N LEU A 129 -8.76 7.75 11.50
CA LEU A 129 -7.86 8.37 12.47
C LEU A 129 -6.56 8.92 11.86
N ALA A 130 -6.61 9.41 10.61
CA ALA A 130 -5.42 9.88 9.90
C ALA A 130 -4.63 10.97 10.64
N GLY A 131 -5.31 11.89 11.33
CA GLY A 131 -4.70 12.98 12.08
C GLY A 131 -3.99 12.53 13.36
N LEU A 132 -4.29 11.36 13.90
CA LEU A 132 -3.71 10.86 15.15
C LEU A 132 -2.37 10.14 14.96
N ARG A 133 -1.95 9.91 13.73
CA ARG A 133 -0.65 9.31 13.37
C ARG A 133 -0.39 7.96 14.05
N LEU A 134 -1.38 7.06 13.99
CA LEU A 134 -1.33 5.73 14.60
C LEU A 134 -1.25 4.65 13.52
N GLY A 135 -0.40 3.68 13.74
CA GLY A 135 -0.24 2.46 12.96
C GLY A 135 0.53 1.42 13.76
N TRP A 136 0.62 0.22 13.23
CA TRP A 136 1.35 -0.87 13.87
C TRP A 136 2.01 -1.76 12.81
N GLY A 137 2.99 -2.53 13.26
CA GLY A 137 3.67 -3.54 12.46
C GLY A 137 3.71 -4.88 13.19
N TYR A 138 3.71 -5.95 12.42
CA TYR A 138 3.85 -7.32 12.90
C TYR A 138 4.97 -8.03 12.15
N SER A 139 5.87 -8.68 12.88
CA SER A 139 6.98 -9.45 12.32
C SER A 139 7.48 -10.47 13.34
N SER A 140 8.56 -11.21 13.00
CA SER A 140 9.27 -12.03 13.97
C SER A 140 9.80 -11.20 15.13
N GLN A 141 9.96 -11.83 16.32
CA GLN A 141 10.42 -11.16 17.52
C GLN A 141 11.77 -10.47 17.30
N GLU A 142 12.69 -11.10 16.59
CA GLU A 142 14.02 -10.56 16.28
C GLU A 142 13.95 -9.22 15.53
N ILE A 143 13.07 -9.12 14.53
CA ILE A 143 12.86 -7.89 13.77
C ILE A 143 12.22 -6.83 14.65
N ILE A 144 11.23 -7.19 15.46
CA ILE A 144 10.54 -6.26 16.37
C ILE A 144 11.51 -5.74 17.45
N ASP A 145 12.32 -6.59 18.05
CA ASP A 145 13.31 -6.18 19.05
C ASP A 145 14.34 -5.21 18.46
N SER A 146 14.80 -5.49 17.24
CA SER A 146 15.68 -4.57 16.52
C SER A 146 15.01 -3.21 16.26
N MET A 147 13.71 -3.20 15.90
CA MET A 147 12.96 -1.95 15.70
C MET A 147 12.80 -1.17 17.02
N TYR A 148 12.62 -1.84 18.13
CA TYR A 148 12.55 -1.19 19.44
C TYR A 148 13.84 -0.47 19.84
N GLN A 149 15.01 -0.97 19.43
CA GLN A 149 16.31 -0.32 19.71
C GLN A 149 16.46 1.06 19.06
N VAL A 150 15.81 1.28 17.91
CA VAL A 150 15.90 2.55 17.15
C VAL A 150 14.63 3.39 17.21
N LYS A 151 13.61 2.91 17.91
CA LYS A 151 12.35 3.61 18.06
C LYS A 151 12.52 4.88 18.89
N PRO A 152 12.09 6.06 18.43
CA PRO A 152 12.07 7.25 19.24
C PRO A 152 11.23 7.06 20.51
N PRO A 153 11.60 7.67 21.65
CA PRO A 153 10.76 7.66 22.85
C PRO A 153 9.44 8.40 22.55
N PHE A 154 8.37 7.95 23.18
CA PHE A 154 7.04 8.59 23.08
C PHE A 154 6.51 8.76 21.65
N ASN A 155 6.87 7.85 20.73
CA ASN A 155 6.51 7.93 19.31
C ASN A 155 5.01 7.80 19.02
N VAL A 156 4.21 7.31 19.96
CA VAL A 156 2.75 7.24 19.86
C VAL A 156 2.13 8.13 20.94
N ASN A 157 1.25 9.03 20.55
CA ASN A 157 0.56 9.93 21.48
C ASN A 157 -0.59 9.21 22.21
N ARG A 158 -0.89 9.65 23.43
CA ARG A 158 -1.94 9.04 24.28
C ARG A 158 -3.33 9.11 23.67
N GLY A 159 -3.68 10.21 23.02
CA GLY A 159 -4.97 10.37 22.32
C GLY A 159 -5.10 9.35 21.18
N GLY A 160 -4.02 9.13 20.43
CA GLY A 160 -3.96 8.10 19.38
C GLY A 160 -4.20 6.70 19.94
N ILE A 161 -3.55 6.34 21.05
CA ILE A 161 -3.73 5.03 21.70
C ILE A 161 -5.21 4.84 22.12
N ALA A 162 -5.76 5.81 22.85
CA ALA A 162 -7.15 5.73 23.33
C ALA A 162 -8.16 5.59 22.18
N ALA A 163 -8.03 6.45 21.15
CA ALA A 163 -8.89 6.40 19.98
C ALA A 163 -8.71 5.09 19.18
N GLY A 164 -7.48 4.60 19.05
CA GLY A 164 -7.19 3.33 18.37
C GLY A 164 -7.85 2.14 19.05
N ILE A 165 -7.78 2.05 20.37
CA ILE A 165 -8.42 0.99 21.16
C ILE A 165 -9.95 0.98 20.92
N GLU A 166 -10.58 2.13 20.97
CA GLU A 166 -12.03 2.23 20.77
C GLU A 166 -12.43 1.97 19.30
N SER A 167 -11.64 2.43 18.34
CA SER A 167 -11.93 2.23 16.92
C SER A 167 -11.89 0.75 16.49
N ILE A 168 -11.00 -0.06 17.07
CA ILE A 168 -10.94 -1.50 16.78
C ILE A 168 -12.21 -2.22 17.29
N LYS A 169 -12.78 -1.74 18.39
CA LYS A 169 -13.99 -2.31 18.98
C LYS A 169 -15.26 -1.92 18.20
N ASP A 170 -15.23 -0.80 17.46
CA ASP A 170 -16.38 -0.31 16.71
C ASP A 170 -16.54 -1.03 15.36
N LEU A 171 -16.96 -2.28 15.44
CA LEU A 171 -17.25 -3.10 14.26
C LEU A 171 -18.42 -2.53 13.43
N LYS A 172 -19.32 -1.77 14.04
CA LYS A 172 -20.44 -1.13 13.33
C LYS A 172 -19.94 -0.03 12.41
N TRP A 173 -19.03 0.80 12.90
CA TRP A 173 -18.37 1.81 12.06
C TRP A 173 -17.63 1.17 10.89
N THR A 174 -16.78 0.20 11.16
CA THR A 174 -15.98 -0.48 10.14
C THR A 174 -16.88 -1.07 9.05
N LYS A 175 -17.94 -1.80 9.45
CA LYS A 175 -18.90 -2.34 8.49
C LYS A 175 -19.59 -1.24 7.68
N LYS A 176 -20.09 -0.18 8.34
CA LYS A 176 -20.72 0.95 7.66
C LYS A 176 -19.79 1.62 6.65
N ALA A 177 -18.53 1.80 6.99
CA ALA A 177 -17.52 2.40 6.11
C ALA A 177 -17.25 1.50 4.88
N ILE A 178 -17.15 0.19 5.05
CA ILE A 178 -16.99 -0.77 3.95
C ILE A 178 -18.23 -0.76 3.03
N ASP A 179 -19.42 -0.87 3.60
CA ASP A 179 -20.68 -0.91 2.84
C ASP A 179 -20.87 0.39 2.04
N TYR A 180 -20.60 1.54 2.65
CA TYR A 180 -20.65 2.85 2.00
C TYR A 180 -19.63 2.95 0.85
N ASN A 181 -18.39 2.57 1.11
CA ASN A 181 -17.34 2.56 0.09
C ASN A 181 -17.72 1.66 -1.09
N THR A 182 -18.18 0.44 -0.81
CA THR A 182 -18.58 -0.53 -1.84
C THR A 182 -19.70 0.00 -2.72
N LEU A 183 -20.72 0.62 -2.12
CA LEU A 183 -21.83 1.22 -2.85
C LEU A 183 -21.37 2.33 -3.79
N TRP A 184 -20.62 3.30 -3.26
CA TRP A 184 -20.20 4.47 -4.03
C TRP A 184 -19.12 4.14 -5.05
N SER A 185 -18.20 3.26 -4.73
CA SER A 185 -17.17 2.79 -5.66
C SER A 185 -17.79 2.16 -6.90
N LYS A 186 -18.79 1.29 -6.73
CA LYS A 186 -19.51 0.69 -7.86
C LYS A 186 -20.22 1.72 -8.73
N LYS A 187 -20.89 2.70 -8.10
CA LYS A 187 -21.57 3.79 -8.84
C LYS A 187 -20.58 4.63 -9.64
N ILE A 188 -19.49 5.07 -9.01
CA ILE A 188 -18.46 5.86 -9.68
C ILE A 188 -17.84 5.07 -10.83
N PHE A 189 -17.50 3.80 -10.60
CA PHE A 189 -16.92 2.93 -11.63
C PHE A 189 -17.81 2.79 -12.86
N SER A 190 -19.13 2.63 -12.66
CA SER A 190 -20.09 2.57 -13.76
C SER A 190 -20.09 3.88 -14.57
N VAL A 191 -20.13 5.03 -13.91
CA VAL A 191 -20.09 6.34 -14.54
C VAL A 191 -18.78 6.55 -15.31
N LEU A 192 -17.63 6.20 -14.73
CA LEU A 192 -16.34 6.34 -15.40
C LEU A 192 -16.28 5.51 -16.70
N LYS A 193 -16.88 4.32 -16.70
CA LYS A 193 -17.00 3.49 -17.90
C LYS A 193 -17.85 4.14 -18.99
N GLU A 194 -18.97 4.78 -18.64
CA GLU A 194 -19.84 5.50 -19.61
C GLU A 194 -19.09 6.63 -20.33
N TYR A 195 -18.11 7.25 -19.64
CA TYR A 195 -17.26 8.31 -20.21
C TYR A 195 -15.95 7.81 -20.81
N ASN A 196 -15.76 6.49 -20.97
CA ASN A 196 -14.52 5.86 -21.46
C ASN A 196 -13.27 6.24 -20.65
N ILE A 197 -13.44 6.54 -19.35
CA ILE A 197 -12.33 6.79 -18.45
C ILE A 197 -11.86 5.44 -17.89
N LYS A 198 -10.64 5.06 -18.27
CA LYS A 198 -10.07 3.79 -17.78
C LYS A 198 -9.72 3.88 -16.30
N THR A 199 -10.10 2.87 -15.56
CA THR A 199 -9.73 2.65 -14.17
C THR A 199 -9.80 1.15 -13.86
N ASN A 200 -9.09 0.72 -12.82
CA ASN A 200 -9.20 -0.64 -12.32
C ASN A 200 -10.55 -0.85 -11.60
N GLU A 201 -10.99 -2.10 -11.53
CA GLU A 201 -12.15 -2.44 -10.73
C GLU A 201 -11.95 -1.98 -9.27
N PRO A 202 -12.97 -1.34 -8.66
CA PRO A 202 -12.82 -0.74 -7.34
C PRO A 202 -12.62 -1.80 -6.24
N ALA A 203 -11.46 -1.81 -5.65
CA ALA A 203 -11.11 -2.70 -4.55
C ALA A 203 -10.86 -1.94 -3.24
N VAL A 204 -10.58 -0.63 -3.33
CA VAL A 204 -10.24 0.24 -2.21
C VAL A 204 -11.09 1.52 -2.23
N ASN A 205 -10.78 2.50 -1.41
CA ASN A 205 -11.53 3.76 -1.29
C ASN A 205 -10.99 4.91 -2.17
N PHE A 206 -10.37 4.58 -3.29
CA PHE A 206 -9.91 5.54 -4.31
C PHE A 206 -9.84 4.87 -5.69
N PHE A 207 -9.70 5.70 -6.73
CA PHE A 207 -9.52 5.28 -8.12
C PHE A 207 -8.30 5.95 -8.72
N LEU A 208 -7.55 5.22 -9.51
CA LEU A 208 -6.61 5.79 -10.47
C LEU A 208 -7.33 5.92 -11.82
N MET A 209 -7.58 7.14 -12.26
CA MET A 209 -8.24 7.42 -13.53
C MET A 209 -7.21 7.67 -14.62
N ASN A 210 -7.31 6.98 -15.74
CA ASN A 210 -6.48 7.16 -16.92
C ASN A 210 -7.32 7.79 -18.05
N PHE A 211 -6.81 8.86 -18.62
CA PHE A 211 -7.48 9.68 -19.64
C PHE A 211 -6.89 9.51 -21.05
N ASP A 212 -5.96 8.56 -21.28
CA ASP A 212 -5.25 8.38 -22.55
C ASP A 212 -6.17 8.13 -23.74
N GLU A 213 -7.36 7.58 -23.52
CA GLU A 213 -8.35 7.29 -24.58
C GLU A 213 -9.50 8.31 -24.61
N THR A 214 -9.39 9.39 -23.86
CA THR A 214 -10.41 10.46 -23.85
C THR A 214 -9.98 11.66 -24.68
N LYS A 215 -10.94 12.54 -25.01
CA LYS A 215 -10.66 13.81 -25.72
C LYS A 215 -10.10 14.91 -24.81
N ILE A 216 -10.09 14.68 -23.49
CA ILE A 216 -9.63 15.62 -22.47
C ILE A 216 -8.46 14.99 -21.73
N ASN A 217 -7.42 15.76 -21.49
CA ASN A 217 -6.25 15.25 -20.73
C ASN A 217 -6.44 15.40 -19.22
N SER A 218 -5.61 14.69 -18.44
CA SER A 218 -5.70 14.67 -16.97
C SER A 218 -5.51 16.03 -16.33
N ASP A 219 -4.70 16.93 -16.94
CA ASP A 219 -4.45 18.26 -16.42
C ASP A 219 -5.69 19.16 -16.54
N GLU A 220 -6.35 19.12 -17.70
CA GLU A 220 -7.62 19.84 -17.90
C GLU A 220 -8.72 19.33 -16.95
N VAL A 221 -8.80 18.02 -16.73
CA VAL A 221 -9.76 17.44 -15.78
C VAL A 221 -9.47 17.93 -14.37
N PHE A 222 -8.19 17.91 -13.95
CA PHE A 222 -7.76 18.39 -12.64
C PHE A 222 -8.19 19.85 -12.44
N GLU A 223 -7.89 20.74 -13.39
CA GLU A 223 -8.20 22.18 -13.28
C GLU A 223 -9.72 22.42 -13.25
N LYS A 224 -10.50 21.73 -14.09
CA LYS A 224 -11.97 21.87 -14.09
C LYS A 224 -12.59 21.39 -12.78
N LEU A 225 -12.15 20.24 -12.26
CA LEU A 225 -12.64 19.72 -10.98
C LEU A 225 -12.26 20.67 -9.83
N ALA A 226 -11.05 21.22 -9.86
CA ALA A 226 -10.62 22.19 -8.84
C ALA A 226 -11.45 23.48 -8.89
N ALA A 227 -11.82 23.97 -10.08
CA ALA A 227 -12.71 25.13 -10.24
C ALA A 227 -14.09 24.84 -9.64
N ASP A 228 -14.60 23.62 -9.80
CA ASP A 228 -15.85 23.16 -9.18
C ASP A 228 -15.72 22.74 -7.70
N LYS A 229 -14.57 23.04 -7.07
CA LYS A 229 -14.25 22.71 -5.66
C LYS A 229 -14.17 21.21 -5.37
N VAL A 230 -13.99 20.39 -6.39
CA VAL A 230 -13.71 18.96 -6.27
C VAL A 230 -12.22 18.74 -6.31
N ILE A 231 -11.63 18.46 -5.15
CA ILE A 231 -10.18 18.32 -5.01
C ILE A 231 -9.78 16.86 -5.22
N VAL A 232 -9.06 16.61 -6.30
CA VAL A 232 -8.46 15.32 -6.64
C VAL A 232 -6.93 15.40 -6.57
N ARG A 233 -6.27 14.25 -6.58
CA ARG A 233 -4.80 14.22 -6.58
C ARG A 233 -4.27 14.05 -8.01
N LYS A 234 -3.47 15.01 -8.46
CA LYS A 234 -2.70 14.90 -9.69
C LYS A 234 -1.54 13.92 -9.49
N MET A 235 -1.40 12.95 -10.38
CA MET A 235 -0.37 11.90 -10.29
C MET A 235 0.83 12.26 -11.18
N THR A 236 1.72 13.14 -10.70
CA THR A 236 2.91 13.61 -11.43
C THR A 236 4.20 12.89 -11.04
N GLN A 237 4.12 11.91 -10.13
CA GLN A 237 5.28 11.26 -9.50
C GLN A 237 5.60 9.88 -10.11
N TYR A 238 4.84 9.45 -11.13
CA TYR A 238 4.92 8.14 -11.73
C TYR A 238 5.08 8.23 -13.23
#